data_fef0a9ef0d5c25f34bf43561e293cda4
#
_entry.id   fef0a9ef0d5c25f34bf43561e293cda4
#
_cell.length_a   1.000
_cell.length_b   1.000
_cell.length_c   1.000
_cell.angle_alpha   90.00
_cell.angle_beta   90.00
_cell.angle_gamma   90.00
#
_symmetry.space_group_name_H-M   'P 1'
#
loop_
_entity.id
_entity.type
_entity.pdbx_description
1 polymer ?
#
loop_
_entity_poly.entity_id
_entity_poly.type
_entity_poly.pdbx_seq_one_letter_code
_entity_poly.pdbx_strand_id
1 'polypeptide(L)'
;MSEYSEECLATFLKKQGRLFDEPVAESLEEAEAFLEDCMAVVVDSIEEVREYFEEVGADVDYMTEEELEDASEVFALPGGGYLIVEG
;
A
#
# COMPACT_ATOMS: atom_id res chain seq x y z
N MET A 1 -2.83 -17.81 8.24
CA MET A 1 -3.41 -16.51 8.58
C MET A 1 -2.71 -15.41 7.78
N SER A 2 -3.49 -14.56 7.14
CA SER A 2 -2.93 -13.52 6.29
C SER A 2 -2.34 -12.37 7.10
N GLU A 3 -1.26 -11.79 6.62
CA GLU A 3 -0.70 -10.56 7.21
C GLU A 3 -1.56 -9.35 6.86
N TYR A 4 -2.43 -9.51 5.87
CA TYR A 4 -3.27 -8.43 5.37
C TYR A 4 -4.70 -8.67 5.82
N SER A 5 -5.33 -7.65 6.41
CA SER A 5 -6.72 -7.75 6.83
C SER A 5 -7.62 -7.74 5.60
N GLU A 6 -8.84 -8.22 5.76
CA GLU A 6 -9.84 -8.20 4.70
C GLU A 6 -10.06 -6.78 4.18
N GLU A 7 -10.07 -5.82 5.10
CA GLU A 7 -10.21 -4.41 4.79
C GLU A 7 -9.05 -3.91 3.91
N CYS A 8 -7.83 -4.33 4.23
CA CYS A 8 -6.65 -4.01 3.44
C CYS A 8 -6.77 -4.56 2.03
N LEU A 9 -7.15 -5.84 1.92
CA LEU A 9 -7.31 -6.50 0.62
C LEU A 9 -8.41 -5.84 -0.21
N ALA A 10 -9.53 -5.51 0.42
CA ALA A 10 -10.64 -4.86 -0.27
C ALA A 10 -10.24 -3.46 -0.77
N THR A 11 -9.48 -2.73 0.04
CA THR A 11 -8.99 -1.41 -0.35
C THR A 11 -8.05 -1.51 -1.54
N PHE A 12 -7.16 -2.50 -1.53
CA PHE A 12 -6.26 -2.71 -2.65
C PHE A 12 -7.04 -3.03 -3.93
N LEU A 13 -8.03 -3.93 -3.84
CA LEU A 13 -8.84 -4.28 -5.00
C LEU A 13 -9.54 -3.06 -5.60
N LYS A 14 -10.04 -2.19 -4.74
CA LYS A 14 -10.77 -1.01 -5.14
C LYS A 14 -9.87 0.03 -5.81
N LYS A 15 -8.65 0.15 -5.32
CA LYS A 15 -7.74 1.23 -5.72
C LYS A 15 -6.54 0.79 -6.54
N GLN A 16 -6.46 -0.47 -6.91
CA GLN A 16 -5.32 -0.97 -7.66
C GLN A 16 -5.09 -0.23 -8.98
N GLY A 17 -6.12 0.38 -9.54
CA GLY A 17 -6.01 1.17 -10.75
C GLY A 17 -5.14 2.41 -10.61
N ARG A 18 -4.79 2.81 -9.39
CA ARG A 18 -3.88 3.93 -9.15
C ARG A 18 -2.44 3.58 -9.53
N LEU A 19 -2.10 2.30 -9.42
CA LEU A 19 -0.73 1.84 -9.63
C LEU A 19 -0.59 1.00 -10.89
N PHE A 20 -1.64 0.30 -11.27
CA PHE A 20 -1.61 -0.61 -12.42
C PHE A 20 -2.68 -0.24 -13.45
N ASP A 21 -2.34 -0.32 -14.72
CA ASP A 21 -3.28 -0.01 -15.82
C ASP A 21 -4.40 -1.03 -15.91
N GLU A 22 -4.12 -2.28 -15.52
CA GLU A 22 -5.10 -3.34 -15.54
C GLU A 22 -5.20 -3.97 -14.17
N PRO A 23 -6.38 -4.51 -13.80
CA PRO A 23 -6.52 -5.18 -12.51
C PRO A 23 -5.56 -6.36 -12.40
N VAL A 24 -4.78 -6.39 -11.31
CA VAL A 24 -3.85 -7.50 -11.05
C VAL A 24 -4.49 -8.55 -10.16
N ALA A 25 -5.63 -8.24 -9.56
CA ALA A 25 -6.38 -9.15 -8.71
C ALA A 25 -7.87 -8.88 -8.88
N GLU A 26 -8.67 -9.92 -8.83
CA GLU A 26 -10.13 -9.81 -8.98
C GLU A 26 -10.88 -10.35 -7.75
N SER A 27 -10.16 -10.92 -6.79
CA SER A 27 -10.77 -11.43 -5.57
C SER A 27 -9.84 -11.16 -4.40
N LEU A 28 -10.38 -11.33 -3.18
CA LEU A 28 -9.57 -11.14 -1.97
C LEU A 28 -8.40 -12.12 -1.94
N GLU A 29 -8.62 -13.35 -2.36
CA GLU A 29 -7.56 -14.36 -2.42
C GLU A 29 -6.45 -13.96 -3.38
N GLU A 30 -6.82 -13.45 -4.54
CA GLU A 30 -5.84 -13.02 -5.53
C GLU A 30 -5.08 -11.80 -5.05
N ALA A 31 -5.78 -10.88 -4.38
CA ALA A 31 -5.14 -9.71 -3.80
C ALA A 31 -4.12 -10.12 -2.76
N GLU A 32 -4.48 -11.05 -1.88
CA GLU A 32 -3.58 -11.54 -0.85
C GLU A 32 -2.32 -12.16 -1.46
N ALA A 33 -2.50 -13.02 -2.44
CA ALA A 33 -1.37 -13.66 -3.11
C ALA A 33 -0.47 -12.64 -3.79
N PHE A 34 -1.07 -11.65 -4.44
CA PHE A 34 -0.31 -10.61 -5.11
C PHE A 34 0.50 -9.77 -4.12
N LEU A 35 -0.13 -9.36 -3.02
CA LEU A 35 0.55 -8.53 -2.02
C LEU A 35 1.68 -9.30 -1.34
N GLU A 36 1.49 -10.59 -1.11
CA GLU A 36 2.55 -11.43 -0.54
C GLU A 36 3.72 -11.57 -1.51
N ASP A 37 3.44 -11.76 -2.79
CA ASP A 37 4.47 -11.89 -3.82
C ASP A 37 5.31 -10.64 -3.96
N CYS A 38 4.70 -9.47 -3.89
CA CYS A 38 5.43 -8.21 -4.04
C CYS A 38 5.94 -7.67 -2.71
N MET A 39 5.73 -8.41 -1.62
CA MET A 39 6.19 -8.05 -0.28
C MET A 39 5.64 -6.71 0.19
N ALA A 40 4.36 -6.47 -0.09
CA ALA A 40 3.70 -5.24 0.34
C ALA A 40 3.70 -5.12 1.86
N VAL A 41 3.77 -3.90 2.35
CA VAL A 41 3.91 -3.60 3.78
C VAL A 41 2.66 -2.85 4.27
N VAL A 42 2.20 -3.21 5.47
CA VAL A 42 1.11 -2.49 6.13
C VAL A 42 1.69 -1.76 7.33
N VAL A 43 1.42 -0.47 7.41
CA VAL A 43 1.90 0.36 8.53
C VAL A 43 0.72 1.08 9.18
N ASP A 44 0.92 1.57 10.39
CA ASP A 44 -0.15 2.17 11.18
C ASP A 44 -0.27 3.67 11.05
N SER A 45 0.76 4.34 10.56
CA SER A 45 0.77 5.80 10.48
C SER A 45 1.52 6.31 9.26
N ILE A 46 1.28 7.58 8.93
CA ILE A 46 2.00 8.20 7.80
C ILE A 46 3.49 8.37 8.13
N GLU A 47 3.84 8.49 9.39
CA GLU A 47 5.24 8.57 9.81
C GLU A 47 5.96 7.27 9.47
N GLU A 48 5.29 6.13 9.65
CA GLU A 48 5.85 4.84 9.29
C GLU A 48 5.98 4.69 7.78
N VAL A 49 5.09 5.29 7.01
CA VAL A 49 5.21 5.32 5.55
C VAL A 49 6.50 6.02 5.16
N ARG A 50 6.78 7.17 5.77
CA ARG A 50 8.00 7.91 5.52
C ARG A 50 9.23 7.10 5.90
N GLU A 51 9.21 6.48 7.05
CA GLU A 51 10.31 5.63 7.52
C GLU A 51 10.59 4.48 6.56
N TYR A 52 9.53 3.87 6.06
CA TYR A 52 9.67 2.78 5.10
C TYR A 52 10.39 3.25 3.83
N PHE A 53 9.96 4.38 3.28
CA PHE A 53 10.61 4.89 2.07
C PHE A 53 12.06 5.28 2.31
N GLU A 54 12.36 5.84 3.47
CA GLU A 54 13.73 6.17 3.83
C GLU A 54 14.61 4.93 3.93
N GLU A 55 14.08 3.85 4.47
CA GLU A 55 14.81 2.58 4.60
C GLU A 55 15.15 1.97 3.25
N VAL A 56 14.24 2.08 2.29
CA VAL A 56 14.49 1.53 0.95
C VAL A 56 15.28 2.48 0.07
N GLY A 57 15.70 3.61 0.61
CA GLY A 57 16.55 4.54 -0.11
C GLY A 57 15.83 5.60 -0.93
N ALA A 58 14.52 5.73 -0.76
CA ALA A 58 13.76 6.76 -1.45
C ALA A 58 13.94 8.11 -0.74
N ASP A 59 14.11 9.17 -1.52
CA ASP A 59 14.24 10.51 -0.98
C ASP A 59 12.85 11.13 -0.80
N VAL A 60 12.35 11.08 0.42
CA VAL A 60 11.01 11.60 0.74
C VAL A 60 11.04 12.75 1.74
N ASP A 61 12.23 13.24 2.08
CA ASP A 61 12.38 14.34 3.04
C ASP A 61 11.67 15.61 2.60
N TYR A 62 11.59 15.85 1.30
CA TYR A 62 10.94 17.02 0.75
C TYR A 62 9.42 16.87 0.62
N MET A 63 8.90 15.68 0.85
CA MET A 63 7.47 15.41 0.70
C MET A 63 6.69 15.71 1.98
N THR A 64 5.52 16.30 1.81
CA THR A 64 4.59 16.51 2.93
C THR A 64 3.84 15.20 3.18
N GLU A 65 3.15 15.14 4.31
CA GLU A 65 2.33 13.96 4.62
C GLU A 65 1.25 13.76 3.56
N GLU A 66 0.66 14.84 3.06
CA GLU A 66 -0.33 14.76 1.98
C GLU A 66 0.25 14.15 0.72
N GLU A 67 1.47 14.54 0.37
CA GLU A 67 2.12 14.00 -0.82
C GLU A 67 2.43 12.52 -0.66
N LEU A 68 2.80 12.10 0.55
CA LEU A 68 3.03 10.69 0.83
C LEU A 68 1.75 9.88 0.69
N GLU A 69 0.64 10.41 1.21
CA GLU A 69 -0.66 9.75 1.10
C GLU A 69 -1.14 9.64 -0.34
N ASP A 70 -0.79 10.62 -1.16
CA ASP A 70 -1.18 10.64 -2.57
C ASP A 70 -0.28 9.82 -3.48
N ALA A 71 0.84 9.33 -2.96
CA ALA A 71 1.74 8.49 -3.77
C ALA A 71 0.98 7.26 -4.26
N SER A 72 1.21 6.88 -5.53
CA SER A 72 0.49 5.76 -6.12
C SER A 72 0.76 4.43 -5.42
N GLU A 73 1.93 4.30 -4.78
CA GLU A 73 2.29 3.10 -4.03
C GLU A 73 1.61 3.02 -2.66
N VAL A 74 1.05 4.12 -2.18
CA VAL A 74 0.46 4.20 -0.84
C VAL A 74 -1.06 4.19 -0.92
N PHE A 75 -1.67 3.27 -0.18
CA PHE A 75 -3.12 3.10 -0.14
C PHE A 75 -3.61 3.36 1.28
N ALA A 76 -4.36 4.43 1.48
CA ALA A 76 -4.94 4.72 2.80
C ALA A 76 -6.02 3.69 3.13
N LEU A 77 -5.95 3.11 4.31
CA LEU A 77 -6.91 2.10 4.75
C LEU A 77 -8.00 2.74 5.60
N PRO A 78 -9.25 2.27 5.48
CA PRO A 78 -10.36 2.85 6.25
C PRO A 78 -10.16 2.78 7.77
N GLY A 79 -9.41 1.79 8.23
CA GLY A 79 -9.13 1.61 9.65
C GLY A 79 -8.04 2.51 10.21
N GLY A 80 -7.42 3.34 9.38
CA GLY A 80 -6.42 4.30 9.81
C GLY A 80 -4.98 3.99 9.46
N GLY A 81 -4.71 2.83 8.90
CA GLY A 81 -3.36 2.47 8.48
C GLY A 81 -3.13 2.73 7.00
N TYR A 82 -1.99 2.28 6.51
CA TYR A 82 -1.61 2.44 5.11
C TYR A 82 -1.01 1.15 4.57
N LEU A 83 -1.32 0.87 3.31
CA LEU A 83 -0.71 -0.25 2.59
C LEU A 83 0.28 0.32 1.60
N ILE A 84 1.50 -0.19 1.59
CA ILE A 84 2.54 0.24 0.65
C ILE A 84 2.82 -0.89 -0.31
N VAL A 85 2.59 -0.64 -1.59
CA VAL A 85 2.79 -1.63 -2.65
C VAL A 85 3.81 -1.07 -3.64
N GLU A 86 4.93 -1.76 -3.79
CA GLU A 86 5.93 -1.38 -4.79
C GLU A 86 5.59 -2.09 -6.09
N GLY A 87 5.31 -1.34 -7.11
CA GLY A 87 4.95 -1.89 -8.41
C GLY A 87 6.08 -1.97 -9.39
#